data_7d420bde662e23ce938f4b6ed0a6b976
#
_entry.id   7d420bde662e23ce938f4b6ed0a6b976
#
_cell.length_a   1.000
_cell.length_b   1.000
_cell.length_c   1.000
_cell.angle_alpha   90.00
_cell.angle_beta   90.00
_cell.angle_gamma   90.00
#
_symmetry.space_group_name_H-M   'P 1'
#
loop_
_entity.id
_entity.type
_entity.pdbx_description
1 polymer ?
#
loop_
_entity_poly.entity_id
_entity_poly.type
_entity_poly.pdbx_seq_one_letter_code
_entity_poly.pdbx_strand_id
1 'polypeptide(L)'
;MQGTVRRGLSFGMITAIALVASAILAGSFRSAKAQFGNAPGSYLAVENGKIYYEECGTGDEALVLLHDGVVHSAVWNDVWPSLCKEFHTIRYDRRGYGRSPAATGWYTETDDLFALLRHLKVHRAMLVGSSHGGELSIEFTLEHPNLVEQLVLVGAVVNGYPFSDHFLIRGAATWAPVDQGNTAAAIARIANDKYLAAADHPAARQKIRDLLTAAPQDFTHNDMARAVPSSLPRLHEIHVPTLILVGDADIPDVHAQAGAIETAIPNSRRIVVSDVGHLMYIEKPEEFLTIVTQFLEVNRFEEQPARVQ
;
A
#
# COMPACT_ATOMS: atom_id res chain seq x y z
N MET A 1 72.09 -41.74 -63.65
CA MET A 1 70.77 -42.40 -63.82
C MET A 1 69.74 -41.46 -63.32
N GLN A 2 69.15 -40.81 -64.24
CA GLN A 2 67.76 -40.89 -64.64
C GLN A 2 66.79 -40.62 -63.43
N GLY A 3 65.91 -39.73 -63.42
CA GLY A 3 65.32 -38.95 -64.47
C GLY A 3 64.21 -38.16 -63.83
N THR A 4 64.05 -37.01 -64.37
CA THR A 4 62.81 -36.45 -64.98
C THR A 4 61.61 -36.34 -64.03
N VAL A 5 60.85 -35.33 -64.00
CA VAL A 5 60.53 -34.17 -64.77
C VAL A 5 59.21 -33.54 -64.18
N ARG A 6 59.23 -32.25 -64.10
CA ARG A 6 58.07 -31.30 -64.38
C ARG A 6 56.83 -31.25 -63.46
N ARG A 7 56.49 -30.16 -63.10
CA ARG A 7 55.76 -28.90 -63.43
C ARG A 7 54.68 -28.70 -62.36
N GLY A 8 54.46 -27.66 -61.86
CA GLY A 8 54.44 -26.25 -62.23
C GLY A 8 53.22 -25.62 -61.67
N LEU A 9 53.37 -24.35 -61.46
CA LEU A 9 52.35 -23.35 -61.28
C LEU A 9 52.18 -22.77 -59.88
N SER A 10 52.75 -21.63 -59.89
CA SER A 10 52.47 -20.46 -59.03
C SER A 10 51.00 -20.15 -58.88
N PHE A 11 50.65 -19.59 -57.77
CA PHE A 11 49.77 -18.45 -57.55
C PHE A 11 49.56 -18.36 -56.06
N GLY A 12 49.97 -17.34 -55.49
CA GLY A 12 49.32 -16.07 -55.26
C GLY A 12 49.28 -15.86 -53.79
N MET A 13 50.27 -15.15 -53.30
CA MET A 13 50.33 -14.60 -51.96
C MET A 13 49.21 -13.56 -51.81
N ILE A 14 48.18 -13.83 -51.04
CA ILE A 14 47.25 -12.82 -50.59
C ILE A 14 47.39 -12.74 -49.06
N THR A 15 48.05 -11.69 -48.67
CA THR A 15 48.10 -11.20 -47.29
C THR A 15 46.72 -10.74 -46.86
N ALA A 16 46.03 -11.54 -46.08
CA ALA A 16 44.80 -11.10 -45.41
C ALA A 16 45.21 -10.45 -44.10
N ILE A 17 45.17 -9.12 -44.09
CA ILE A 17 45.24 -8.31 -42.88
C ILE A 17 43.92 -8.53 -42.11
N ALA A 18 43.94 -9.28 -41.05
CA ALA A 18 42.80 -9.38 -40.13
C ALA A 18 42.70 -8.08 -39.35
N LEU A 19 41.83 -7.17 -39.75
CA LEU A 19 41.35 -6.06 -38.94
C LEU A 19 40.48 -6.64 -37.83
N VAL A 20 41.01 -6.71 -36.62
CA VAL A 20 40.22 -6.95 -35.41
C VAL A 20 39.48 -5.66 -35.14
N ALA A 21 38.22 -5.57 -35.63
CA ALA A 21 37.29 -4.56 -35.21
C ALA A 21 36.84 -4.91 -33.80
N SER A 22 37.38 -4.23 -32.80
CA SER A 22 36.85 -4.23 -31.43
C SER A 22 35.52 -3.53 -31.45
N ALA A 23 34.43 -4.25 -31.65
CA ALA A 23 33.11 -3.81 -31.39
C ALA A 23 32.91 -3.70 -29.87
N ILE A 24 33.10 -2.48 -29.35
CA ILE A 24 32.63 -2.13 -28.01
C ILE A 24 31.11 -2.20 -28.07
N LEU A 25 30.55 -3.35 -27.71
CA LEU A 25 29.14 -3.43 -27.34
C LEU A 25 28.96 -2.60 -26.09
N ALA A 26 28.57 -1.34 -26.25
CA ALA A 26 27.89 -0.60 -25.22
C ALA A 26 26.54 -1.28 -25.00
N GLY A 27 26.55 -2.32 -24.18
CA GLY A 27 25.34 -2.95 -23.65
C GLY A 27 24.62 -1.92 -22.80
N SER A 28 23.65 -1.26 -23.40
CA SER A 28 22.63 -0.56 -22.64
C SER A 28 21.98 -1.60 -21.74
N PHE A 29 22.39 -1.64 -20.48
CA PHE A 29 21.62 -2.28 -19.43
C PHE A 29 20.31 -1.51 -19.32
N ARG A 30 19.35 -1.81 -20.19
CA ARG A 30 17.96 -1.57 -19.89
C ARG A 30 17.64 -2.50 -18.75
N SER A 31 17.55 -1.94 -17.54
CA SER A 31 16.87 -2.62 -16.42
C SER A 31 15.57 -3.16 -16.99
N ALA A 32 15.44 -4.48 -17.03
CA ALA A 32 14.18 -5.09 -17.43
C ALA A 32 13.20 -4.73 -16.30
N LYS A 33 12.31 -3.77 -16.56
CA LYS A 33 11.19 -3.48 -15.65
C LYS A 33 10.46 -4.80 -15.44
N ALA A 34 10.46 -5.29 -14.21
CA ALA A 34 9.71 -6.47 -13.87
C ALA A 34 8.24 -6.20 -14.18
N GLN A 35 7.67 -6.98 -15.09
CA GLN A 35 6.28 -6.84 -15.50
C GLN A 35 5.44 -7.71 -14.55
N PHE A 36 4.97 -7.09 -13.47
CA PHE A 36 4.01 -7.73 -12.57
C PHE A 36 2.64 -7.66 -13.24
N GLY A 37 2.28 -8.68 -14.01
CA GLY A 37 0.89 -8.90 -14.44
C GLY A 37 0.01 -9.14 -13.21
N ASN A 38 -1.31 -9.20 -13.39
CA ASN A 38 -2.23 -9.62 -12.32
C ASN A 38 -1.90 -11.08 -11.90
N ALA A 39 -0.84 -11.27 -11.15
CA ALA A 39 -0.49 -12.55 -10.58
C ALA A 39 -1.54 -12.91 -9.52
N PRO A 40 -1.94 -14.17 -9.40
CA PRO A 40 -2.71 -14.61 -8.25
C PRO A 40 -1.92 -14.27 -6.99
N GLY A 41 -2.59 -13.72 -5.96
CA GLY A 41 -1.92 -13.33 -4.74
C GLY A 41 -1.20 -14.50 -4.07
N SER A 42 -0.26 -14.18 -3.22
CA SER A 42 0.67 -15.10 -2.57
C SER A 42 0.60 -15.00 -1.05
N TYR A 43 1.18 -15.99 -0.38
CA TYR A 43 1.33 -15.97 1.07
C TYR A 43 2.80 -15.78 1.45
N LEU A 44 3.04 -14.86 2.38
CA LEU A 44 4.31 -14.71 3.06
C LEU A 44 4.23 -15.31 4.47
N ALA A 45 5.15 -16.21 4.79
CA ALA A 45 5.32 -16.66 6.17
C ALA A 45 5.95 -15.53 7.00
N VAL A 46 5.34 -15.23 8.14
CA VAL A 46 5.78 -14.22 9.10
C VAL A 46 5.78 -14.83 10.50
N GLU A 47 6.30 -14.12 11.50
CA GLU A 47 6.32 -14.63 12.87
C GLU A 47 4.90 -15.02 13.34
N ASN A 48 4.74 -16.23 13.86
CA ASN A 48 3.46 -16.76 14.35
C ASN A 48 2.30 -16.74 13.33
N GLY A 49 2.60 -16.91 12.01
CA GLY A 49 1.56 -17.01 11.01
C GLY A 49 2.01 -16.75 9.58
N LYS A 50 1.09 -16.26 8.78
CA LYS A 50 1.31 -15.85 7.40
C LYS A 50 0.35 -14.73 7.02
N ILE A 51 0.76 -13.90 6.07
CA ILE A 51 -0.08 -12.87 5.47
C ILE A 51 -0.28 -13.15 3.98
N TYR A 52 -1.48 -12.85 3.47
CA TYR A 52 -1.80 -12.88 2.05
C TYR A 52 -1.54 -11.50 1.44
N TYR A 53 -0.86 -11.46 0.30
CA TYR A 53 -0.60 -10.22 -0.41
C TYR A 53 -0.79 -10.37 -1.91
N GLU A 54 -0.98 -9.25 -2.57
CA GLU A 54 -1.07 -9.11 -4.02
C GLU A 54 -0.16 -7.96 -4.45
N GLU A 55 0.46 -8.11 -5.62
CA GLU A 55 1.26 -7.07 -6.24
C GLU A 55 0.96 -6.97 -7.73
N CYS A 56 1.09 -5.77 -8.28
CA CYS A 56 0.87 -5.49 -9.70
C CYS A 56 1.67 -4.27 -10.14
N GLY A 57 1.68 -4.06 -11.45
CA GLY A 57 2.30 -2.87 -12.05
C GLY A 57 3.78 -3.06 -12.35
N THR A 58 4.36 -2.04 -13.00
CA THR A 58 5.74 -2.05 -13.51
C THR A 58 6.52 -0.79 -13.13
N GLY A 59 5.99 0.02 -12.22
CA GLY A 59 6.63 1.22 -11.70
C GLY A 59 7.93 0.89 -10.97
N ASP A 60 8.88 1.82 -10.99
CA ASP A 60 10.12 1.70 -10.23
C ASP A 60 9.93 2.00 -8.73
N GLU A 61 8.78 2.59 -8.38
CA GLU A 61 8.42 3.02 -7.03
C GLU A 61 7.30 2.16 -6.47
N ALA A 62 7.49 1.70 -5.25
CA ALA A 62 6.53 0.86 -4.56
C ALA A 62 5.46 1.70 -3.86
N LEU A 63 4.20 1.37 -4.10
CA LEU A 63 3.03 1.94 -3.44
C LEU A 63 2.33 0.84 -2.62
N VAL A 64 2.27 1.00 -1.31
CA VAL A 64 1.62 0.02 -0.42
C VAL A 64 0.28 0.53 0.06
N LEU A 65 -0.78 -0.25 -0.15
CA LEU A 65 -2.13 0.05 0.27
C LEU A 65 -2.47 -0.74 1.55
N LEU A 66 -2.75 -0.01 2.62
CA LEU A 66 -3.03 -0.54 3.96
C LEU A 66 -4.51 -0.33 4.27
N HIS A 67 -5.27 -1.42 4.38
CA HIS A 67 -6.72 -1.38 4.58
C HIS A 67 -7.11 -0.96 6.00
N ASP A 68 -8.35 -0.53 6.15
CA ASP A 68 -8.98 -0.11 7.41
C ASP A 68 -9.18 -1.26 8.42
N GLY A 69 -9.77 -0.96 9.57
CA GLY A 69 -10.04 -1.94 10.63
C GLY A 69 -11.37 -2.70 10.47
N VAL A 70 -12.07 -2.53 9.36
CA VAL A 70 -13.41 -3.10 9.13
C VAL A 70 -13.43 -4.06 7.97
N VAL A 71 -12.73 -3.73 6.87
CA VAL A 71 -12.73 -4.48 5.60
C VAL A 71 -11.29 -4.84 5.20
N HIS A 72 -11.10 -5.98 4.57
CA HIS A 72 -9.80 -6.46 4.08
C HIS A 72 -9.34 -5.75 2.79
N SER A 73 -8.16 -6.11 2.28
CA SER A 73 -7.49 -5.42 1.16
C SER A 73 -8.30 -5.32 -0.13
N ALA A 74 -9.33 -6.15 -0.34
CA ALA A 74 -10.23 -6.02 -1.49
C ALA A 74 -11.04 -4.69 -1.50
N VAL A 75 -11.04 -3.94 -0.41
CA VAL A 75 -11.60 -2.59 -0.32
C VAL A 75 -10.99 -1.64 -1.37
N TRP A 76 -9.77 -1.90 -1.81
CA TRP A 76 -9.03 -1.15 -2.81
C TRP A 76 -9.34 -1.51 -4.27
N ASN A 77 -10.26 -2.47 -4.53
CA ASN A 77 -10.49 -3.02 -5.87
C ASN A 77 -10.82 -1.97 -6.94
N ASP A 78 -11.50 -0.88 -6.59
CA ASP A 78 -11.90 0.15 -7.55
C ASP A 78 -10.74 1.03 -8.02
N VAL A 79 -9.76 1.22 -7.16
CA VAL A 79 -8.59 2.06 -7.45
C VAL A 79 -7.37 1.24 -7.88
N TRP A 80 -7.36 -0.06 -7.57
CA TRP A 80 -6.27 -0.99 -7.84
C TRP A 80 -5.80 -1.00 -9.30
N PRO A 81 -6.69 -1.14 -10.33
CA PRO A 81 -6.25 -1.22 -11.71
C PRO A 81 -5.57 0.05 -12.22
N SER A 82 -5.97 1.22 -11.70
CA SER A 82 -5.38 2.51 -12.09
C SER A 82 -4.02 2.69 -11.44
N LEU A 83 -3.89 2.39 -10.16
CA LEU A 83 -2.61 2.46 -9.45
C LEU A 83 -1.58 1.49 -10.02
N CYS A 84 -1.98 0.28 -10.44
CA CYS A 84 -1.10 -0.69 -11.08
C CYS A 84 -0.51 -0.23 -12.42
N LYS A 85 -1.12 0.75 -13.10
CA LYS A 85 -0.58 1.29 -14.36
C LYS A 85 0.63 2.19 -14.13
N GLU A 86 0.70 2.82 -12.96
CA GLU A 86 1.66 3.88 -12.67
C GLU A 86 2.74 3.46 -11.67
N PHE A 87 2.39 2.56 -10.73
CA PHE A 87 3.24 2.15 -9.62
C PHE A 87 3.43 0.64 -9.58
N HIS A 88 4.50 0.19 -8.93
CA HIS A 88 4.55 -1.16 -8.37
C HIS A 88 3.67 -1.16 -7.12
N THR A 89 2.41 -1.54 -7.29
CA THR A 89 1.40 -1.45 -6.24
C THR A 89 1.29 -2.76 -5.48
N ILE A 90 1.30 -2.68 -4.17
CA ILE A 90 1.26 -3.80 -3.22
C ILE A 90 0.08 -3.58 -2.29
N ARG A 91 -0.69 -4.63 -2.01
CA ARG A 91 -1.68 -4.65 -0.95
C ARG A 91 -1.63 -5.99 -0.23
N TYR A 92 -2.00 -6.01 1.02
CA TYR A 92 -2.06 -7.27 1.77
C TYR A 92 -3.23 -7.24 2.76
N ASP A 93 -3.70 -8.42 3.11
CA ASP A 93 -4.66 -8.61 4.19
C ASP A 93 -3.88 -8.67 5.51
N ARG A 94 -4.19 -7.79 6.47
CA ARG A 94 -3.66 -7.91 7.84
C ARG A 94 -4.14 -9.20 8.47
N ARG A 95 -3.47 -9.67 9.50
CA ARG A 95 -3.81 -10.95 10.13
C ARG A 95 -5.25 -10.98 10.62
N GLY A 96 -5.95 -12.07 10.34
CA GLY A 96 -7.36 -12.25 10.66
C GLY A 96 -8.33 -11.65 9.66
N TYR A 97 -7.83 -10.87 8.67
CA TYR A 97 -8.63 -10.26 7.63
C TYR A 97 -8.51 -11.03 6.30
N GLY A 98 -9.58 -11.01 5.51
CA GLY A 98 -9.60 -11.53 4.15
C GLY A 98 -9.07 -12.96 4.05
N ARG A 99 -7.96 -13.13 3.36
CA ARG A 99 -7.29 -14.43 3.16
C ARG A 99 -6.15 -14.69 4.16
N SER A 100 -5.77 -13.69 4.97
CA SER A 100 -4.78 -13.88 6.01
C SER A 100 -5.41 -14.57 7.22
N PRO A 101 -4.89 -15.73 7.65
CA PRO A 101 -5.40 -16.36 8.86
C PRO A 101 -5.07 -15.52 10.09
N ALA A 102 -5.84 -15.73 11.16
CA ALA A 102 -5.52 -15.17 12.47
C ALA A 102 -4.12 -15.60 12.94
N ALA A 103 -3.48 -14.76 13.73
CA ALA A 103 -2.19 -15.06 14.32
C ALA A 103 -2.29 -16.24 15.29
N THR A 104 -1.22 -17.04 15.37
CA THR A 104 -1.10 -18.17 16.31
C THR A 104 -0.31 -17.80 17.56
N GLY A 105 0.16 -16.58 17.67
CA GLY A 105 0.92 -16.01 18.78
C GLY A 105 1.06 -14.51 18.64
N TRP A 106 1.70 -13.87 19.61
CA TRP A 106 1.94 -12.43 19.62
C TRP A 106 2.78 -11.98 18.41
N TYR A 107 2.43 -10.83 17.83
CA TYR A 107 3.13 -10.22 16.69
C TYR A 107 3.03 -8.69 16.77
N THR A 108 3.70 -7.98 15.87
CA THR A 108 3.46 -6.56 15.59
C THR A 108 3.09 -6.37 14.12
N GLU A 109 2.20 -5.45 13.83
CA GLU A 109 1.77 -5.17 12.46
C GLU A 109 2.89 -4.50 11.65
N THR A 110 3.73 -3.71 12.33
CA THR A 110 4.91 -3.08 11.71
C THR A 110 5.95 -4.11 11.27
N ASP A 111 6.16 -5.18 12.06
CA ASP A 111 7.06 -6.29 11.66
C ASP A 111 6.53 -7.05 10.45
N ASP A 112 5.22 -7.23 10.33
CA ASP A 112 4.61 -7.87 9.16
C ASP A 112 4.81 -7.04 7.89
N LEU A 113 4.59 -5.74 7.97
CA LEU A 113 4.83 -4.82 6.85
C LEU A 113 6.32 -4.79 6.49
N PHE A 114 7.21 -4.75 7.48
CA PHE A 114 8.66 -4.80 7.25
C PHE A 114 9.08 -6.10 6.58
N ALA A 115 8.57 -7.25 7.03
CA ALA A 115 8.84 -8.55 6.43
C ALA A 115 8.36 -8.61 4.97
N LEU A 116 7.18 -8.03 4.67
CA LEU A 116 6.63 -7.96 3.31
C LEU A 116 7.52 -7.13 2.39
N LEU A 117 7.90 -5.92 2.80
CA LEU A 117 8.78 -5.05 2.00
C LEU A 117 10.13 -5.73 1.74
N ARG A 118 10.72 -6.36 2.75
CA ARG A 118 11.96 -7.12 2.60
C ARG A 118 11.84 -8.31 1.65
N HIS A 119 10.73 -9.06 1.74
CA HIS A 119 10.45 -10.20 0.86
C HIS A 119 10.37 -9.76 -0.60
N LEU A 120 9.69 -8.65 -0.86
CA LEU A 120 9.52 -8.08 -2.19
C LEU A 120 10.71 -7.25 -2.66
N LYS A 121 11.77 -7.12 -1.83
CA LYS A 121 12.98 -6.32 -2.10
C LYS A 121 12.66 -4.85 -2.33
N VAL A 122 11.63 -4.36 -1.68
CA VAL A 122 11.27 -2.94 -1.66
C VAL A 122 12.17 -2.25 -0.64
N HIS A 123 12.95 -1.28 -1.10
CA HIS A 123 13.89 -0.53 -0.25
C HIS A 123 13.26 0.72 0.34
N ARG A 124 12.34 1.34 -0.39
CA ARG A 124 11.54 2.48 0.04
C ARG A 124 10.16 2.39 -0.59
N ALA A 125 9.14 2.87 0.12
CA ALA A 125 7.77 2.80 -0.34
C ALA A 125 6.98 4.06 0.01
N MET A 126 6.02 4.39 -0.84
CA MET A 126 4.93 5.31 -0.52
C MET A 126 3.82 4.48 0.16
N LEU A 127 3.27 4.97 1.28
CA LEU A 127 2.22 4.28 2.01
C LEU A 127 0.89 5.03 1.86
N VAL A 128 -0.16 4.31 1.49
CA VAL A 128 -1.55 4.80 1.48
C VAL A 128 -2.32 3.99 2.51
N GLY A 129 -2.58 4.58 3.67
CA GLY A 129 -3.24 3.89 4.77
C GLY A 129 -4.60 4.49 5.10
N SER A 130 -5.62 3.64 5.19
CA SER A 130 -6.98 4.02 5.58
C SER A 130 -7.25 3.64 7.03
N SER A 131 -7.77 4.60 7.83
CA SER A 131 -8.19 4.36 9.21
C SER A 131 -7.08 3.71 10.05
N HIS A 132 -7.26 2.48 10.52
CA HIS A 132 -6.22 1.70 11.20
C HIS A 132 -5.00 1.42 10.28
N GLY A 133 -5.19 1.24 8.97
CA GLY A 133 -4.07 1.20 8.03
C GLY A 133 -3.28 2.51 7.98
N GLY A 134 -3.93 3.64 8.25
CA GLY A 134 -3.28 4.94 8.45
C GLY A 134 -2.49 5.00 9.76
N GLU A 135 -3.04 4.46 10.84
CA GLU A 135 -2.32 4.30 12.12
C GLU A 135 -1.05 3.46 11.93
N LEU A 136 -1.19 2.29 11.30
CA LEU A 136 -0.05 1.43 10.96
C LEU A 136 1.00 2.15 10.09
N SER A 137 0.55 2.98 9.12
CA SER A 137 1.47 3.78 8.30
C SER A 137 2.27 4.78 9.11
N ILE A 138 1.63 5.43 10.09
CA ILE A 138 2.28 6.34 11.04
C ILE A 138 3.29 5.59 11.90
N GLU A 139 2.88 4.49 12.53
CA GLU A 139 3.73 3.65 13.38
C GLU A 139 4.95 3.13 12.62
N PHE A 140 4.72 2.58 11.43
CA PHE A 140 5.79 2.08 10.57
C PHE A 140 6.78 3.19 10.18
N THR A 141 6.30 4.40 9.88
CA THR A 141 7.17 5.53 9.54
C THR A 141 8.01 5.97 10.73
N LEU A 142 7.46 5.95 11.94
CA LEU A 142 8.19 6.27 13.18
C LEU A 142 9.26 5.22 13.53
N GLU A 143 9.03 3.96 13.20
CA GLU A 143 9.98 2.87 13.44
C GLU A 143 11.01 2.73 12.33
N HIS A 144 10.62 3.00 11.06
CA HIS A 144 11.41 2.78 9.87
C HIS A 144 11.46 4.01 8.94
N PRO A 145 11.86 5.19 9.41
CA PRO A 145 11.75 6.44 8.63
C PRO A 145 12.49 6.41 7.29
N ASN A 146 13.56 5.62 7.19
CA ASN A 146 14.33 5.48 5.95
C ASN A 146 13.67 4.60 4.88
N LEU A 147 12.60 3.88 5.22
CA LEU A 147 11.87 3.00 4.31
C LEU A 147 10.62 3.66 3.72
N VAL A 148 10.25 4.85 4.20
CA VAL A 148 9.04 5.56 3.75
C VAL A 148 9.44 6.80 2.99
N GLU A 149 8.82 6.99 1.82
CA GLU A 149 9.04 8.16 0.97
C GLU A 149 7.96 9.23 1.15
N GLN A 150 6.72 8.78 1.16
CA GLN A 150 5.55 9.65 1.27
C GLN A 150 4.44 8.93 2.03
N LEU A 151 3.56 9.70 2.68
CA LEU A 151 2.37 9.20 3.36
C LEU A 151 1.10 9.79 2.75
N VAL A 152 0.09 8.94 2.54
CA VAL A 152 -1.30 9.33 2.30
C VAL A 152 -2.17 8.70 3.39
N LEU A 153 -2.69 9.51 4.27
CA LEU A 153 -3.46 9.13 5.45
C LEU A 153 -4.94 9.40 5.19
N VAL A 154 -5.74 8.35 4.98
CA VAL A 154 -7.16 8.43 4.59
C VAL A 154 -8.03 8.11 5.80
N GLY A 155 -8.69 9.11 6.36
CA GLY A 155 -9.49 8.92 7.58
C GLY A 155 -8.67 8.28 8.72
N ALA A 156 -7.36 8.54 8.77
CA ALA A 156 -6.44 7.85 9.67
C ALA A 156 -6.76 8.12 11.13
N VAL A 157 -6.59 7.11 11.95
CA VAL A 157 -6.58 7.23 13.42
C VAL A 157 -5.14 7.25 13.93
N VAL A 158 -4.93 7.67 15.17
CA VAL A 158 -3.62 7.84 15.77
C VAL A 158 -3.58 7.12 17.11
N ASN A 159 -2.65 6.19 17.25
CA ASN A 159 -2.42 5.50 18.52
C ASN A 159 -2.10 6.49 19.65
N GLY A 160 -2.89 6.40 20.70
CA GLY A 160 -2.82 7.28 21.86
C GLY A 160 -3.72 8.52 21.78
N TYR A 161 -4.44 8.76 20.69
CA TYR A 161 -5.47 9.78 20.65
C TYR A 161 -6.78 9.26 21.27
N PRO A 162 -7.36 9.97 22.24
CA PRO A 162 -8.58 9.51 22.91
C PRO A 162 -9.78 9.58 21.98
N PHE A 163 -10.59 8.53 21.98
CA PHE A 163 -11.88 8.54 21.27
C PHE A 163 -12.99 9.14 22.17
N SER A 164 -13.94 9.84 21.54
CA SER A 164 -15.09 10.37 22.24
C SER A 164 -16.06 9.27 22.69
N ASP A 165 -16.91 9.61 23.69
CA ASP A 165 -18.01 8.72 24.10
C ASP A 165 -18.93 8.36 22.92
N HIS A 166 -19.17 9.32 22.00
CA HIS A 166 -19.95 9.07 20.80
C HIS A 166 -19.34 7.95 19.93
N PHE A 167 -18.05 7.98 19.70
CA PHE A 167 -17.34 6.94 18.93
C PHE A 167 -17.42 5.59 19.66
N LEU A 168 -17.10 5.56 20.95
CA LEU A 168 -17.07 4.32 21.75
C LEU A 168 -18.44 3.66 21.85
N ILE A 169 -19.51 4.43 22.16
CA ILE A 169 -20.88 3.92 22.26
C ILE A 169 -21.34 3.37 20.90
N ARG A 170 -21.04 4.10 19.81
CA ARG A 170 -21.39 3.67 18.46
C ARG A 170 -20.65 2.40 18.06
N GLY A 171 -19.35 2.33 18.36
CA GLY A 171 -18.53 1.14 18.13
C GLY A 171 -19.09 -0.07 18.88
N ALA A 172 -19.34 0.05 20.18
CA ALA A 172 -19.93 -0.99 20.98
C ALA A 172 -21.27 -1.49 20.42
N ALA A 173 -22.15 -0.57 20.01
CA ALA A 173 -23.43 -0.92 19.40
C ALA A 173 -23.28 -1.64 18.04
N THR A 174 -22.22 -1.32 17.28
CA THR A 174 -21.93 -1.96 15.98
C THR A 174 -21.44 -3.39 16.16
N TRP A 175 -20.58 -3.64 17.15
CA TRP A 175 -20.00 -4.95 17.40
C TRP A 175 -20.85 -5.89 18.28
N ALA A 176 -21.76 -5.37 19.10
CA ALA A 176 -22.63 -6.17 19.94
C ALA A 176 -23.35 -7.36 19.26
N PRO A 177 -23.81 -7.26 18.00
CA PRO A 177 -24.37 -8.41 17.28
C PRO A 177 -23.34 -9.54 17.01
N VAL A 178 -22.05 -9.21 16.84
CA VAL A 178 -20.98 -10.22 16.66
C VAL A 178 -20.83 -11.06 17.93
N ASP A 179 -20.81 -10.43 19.08
CA ASP A 179 -20.73 -11.10 20.39
C ASP A 179 -21.92 -12.05 20.63
N GLN A 180 -23.05 -11.75 19.99
CA GLN A 180 -24.26 -12.58 20.00
C GLN A 180 -24.31 -13.64 18.90
N GLY A 181 -23.24 -13.79 18.09
CA GLY A 181 -23.17 -14.72 16.97
C GLY A 181 -24.01 -14.28 15.75
N ASN A 182 -24.50 -13.01 15.71
CA ASN A 182 -25.31 -12.46 14.63
C ASN A 182 -24.49 -11.56 13.69
N THR A 183 -23.58 -12.18 12.95
CA THR A 183 -22.72 -11.49 11.98
C THR A 183 -23.53 -10.75 10.90
N ALA A 184 -24.68 -11.31 10.46
CA ALA A 184 -25.51 -10.65 9.46
C ALA A 184 -26.05 -9.29 9.94
N ALA A 185 -26.43 -9.18 11.22
CA ALA A 185 -26.86 -7.91 11.80
C ALA A 185 -25.72 -6.91 11.93
N ALA A 186 -24.51 -7.36 12.27
CA ALA A 186 -23.32 -6.52 12.29
C ALA A 186 -22.99 -5.98 10.89
N ILE A 187 -22.96 -6.84 9.87
CA ILE A 187 -22.77 -6.45 8.46
C ILE A 187 -23.81 -5.40 8.05
N ALA A 188 -25.09 -5.62 8.37
CA ALA A 188 -26.15 -4.68 8.04
C ALA A 188 -25.92 -3.31 8.71
N ARG A 189 -25.50 -3.28 9.95
CA ARG A 189 -25.17 -2.04 10.67
C ARG A 189 -23.99 -1.31 10.05
N ILE A 190 -22.89 -2.00 9.82
CA ILE A 190 -21.68 -1.43 9.24
C ILE A 190 -21.96 -0.88 7.85
N ALA A 191 -22.57 -1.67 6.96
CA ALA A 191 -22.86 -1.25 5.59
C ALA A 191 -23.86 -0.09 5.48
N ASN A 192 -24.69 0.16 6.51
CA ASN A 192 -25.62 1.27 6.56
C ASN A 192 -25.13 2.45 7.42
N ASP A 193 -23.91 2.36 7.93
CA ASP A 193 -23.34 3.42 8.72
C ASP A 193 -23.06 4.66 7.86
N LYS A 194 -23.69 5.79 8.25
CA LYS A 194 -23.60 7.05 7.52
C LYS A 194 -22.21 7.69 7.53
N TYR A 195 -21.38 7.32 8.51
CA TYR A 195 -20.02 7.82 8.62
C TYR A 195 -19.04 6.96 7.82
N LEU A 196 -19.33 5.66 7.66
CA LEU A 196 -18.48 4.78 6.87
C LEU A 196 -18.63 5.04 5.37
N ALA A 197 -19.87 5.19 4.91
CA ALA A 197 -20.19 5.68 3.59
C ALA A 197 -21.40 6.63 3.67
N ALA A 198 -21.32 7.79 3.03
CA ALA A 198 -22.37 8.79 3.04
C ALA A 198 -23.71 8.24 2.54
N ALA A 199 -24.81 8.84 2.99
CA ALA A 199 -26.14 8.25 2.81
C ALA A 199 -26.58 8.14 1.35
N ASP A 200 -26.11 9.00 0.52
CA ASP A 200 -26.40 9.12 -0.92
C ASP A 200 -25.51 8.24 -1.82
N HIS A 201 -24.62 7.42 -1.23
CA HIS A 201 -23.80 6.43 -1.94
C HIS A 201 -24.28 4.96 -1.74
N PRO A 202 -25.49 4.58 -2.22
CA PRO A 202 -26.02 3.23 -2.00
C PRO A 202 -25.18 2.13 -2.64
N ALA A 203 -24.50 2.42 -3.76
CA ALA A 203 -23.62 1.47 -4.43
C ALA A 203 -22.38 1.16 -3.58
N ALA A 204 -21.77 2.17 -2.93
CA ALA A 204 -20.66 1.99 -2.01
C ALA A 204 -21.08 1.15 -0.80
N ARG A 205 -22.23 1.42 -0.22
CA ARG A 205 -22.81 0.64 0.88
C ARG A 205 -23.07 -0.81 0.52
N GLN A 206 -23.56 -1.06 -0.70
CA GLN A 206 -23.75 -2.44 -1.18
C GLN A 206 -22.40 -3.15 -1.34
N LYS A 207 -21.40 -2.47 -1.90
CA LYS A 207 -20.05 -3.03 -2.03
C LYS A 207 -19.42 -3.37 -0.67
N ILE A 208 -19.55 -2.51 0.33
CA ILE A 208 -19.11 -2.79 1.71
C ILE A 208 -19.81 -4.04 2.23
N ARG A 209 -21.14 -4.14 2.05
CA ARG A 209 -21.91 -5.32 2.44
C ARG A 209 -21.39 -6.59 1.79
N ASP A 210 -21.11 -6.56 0.48
CA ASP A 210 -20.65 -7.71 -0.28
C ASP A 210 -19.27 -8.17 0.19
N LEU A 211 -18.34 -7.23 0.42
CA LEU A 211 -16.99 -7.51 0.95
C LEU A 211 -17.06 -8.17 2.32
N LEU A 212 -17.84 -7.61 3.25
CA LEU A 212 -18.01 -8.15 4.60
C LEU A 212 -18.71 -9.51 4.60
N THR A 213 -19.65 -9.74 3.68
CA THR A 213 -20.34 -11.04 3.54
C THR A 213 -19.40 -12.10 3.00
N ALA A 214 -18.48 -11.73 2.10
CA ALA A 214 -17.50 -12.64 1.53
C ALA A 214 -16.39 -13.04 2.51
N ALA A 215 -16.15 -12.23 3.55
CA ALA A 215 -15.08 -12.44 4.53
C ALA A 215 -15.57 -12.31 5.98
N PRO A 216 -16.44 -13.20 6.45
CA PRO A 216 -16.99 -13.12 7.82
C PRO A 216 -15.93 -13.26 8.91
N GLN A 217 -14.75 -13.80 8.61
CA GLN A 217 -13.61 -13.86 9.52
C GLN A 217 -13.10 -12.46 9.93
N ASP A 218 -13.33 -11.41 9.15
CA ASP A 218 -12.97 -10.03 9.49
C ASP A 218 -13.59 -9.57 10.82
N PHE A 219 -14.64 -10.25 11.30
CA PHE A 219 -15.32 -9.98 12.56
C PHE A 219 -14.99 -10.92 13.70
N THR A 220 -14.38 -12.07 13.43
CA THR A 220 -14.32 -13.18 14.39
C THR A 220 -12.90 -13.55 14.80
N HIS A 221 -11.90 -12.89 14.23
CA HIS A 221 -10.52 -13.17 14.59
C HIS A 221 -10.18 -12.64 15.99
N ASN A 222 -9.36 -13.38 16.70
CA ASN A 222 -8.76 -12.92 17.93
C ASN A 222 -7.49 -12.13 17.57
N ASP A 223 -7.47 -10.86 17.90
CA ASP A 223 -6.30 -10.04 17.67
C ASP A 223 -5.25 -10.32 18.74
N MET A 224 -4.06 -10.71 18.27
CA MET A 224 -2.87 -10.94 19.10
C MET A 224 -1.77 -9.91 18.79
N ALA A 225 -2.12 -8.76 18.21
CA ALA A 225 -1.17 -7.68 18.00
C ALA A 225 -0.68 -7.14 19.37
N ARG A 226 0.62 -6.95 19.50
CA ARG A 226 1.20 -6.29 20.67
C ARG A 226 0.92 -4.81 20.58
N ALA A 227 0.55 -4.22 21.71
CA ALA A 227 0.48 -2.78 21.82
C ALA A 227 1.87 -2.18 21.59
N VAL A 228 1.93 -1.16 20.75
CA VAL A 228 3.13 -0.36 20.50
C VAL A 228 3.05 0.97 21.26
N PRO A 229 4.17 1.67 21.47
CA PRO A 229 4.15 2.98 22.11
C PRO A 229 3.27 3.98 21.36
N SER A 230 2.60 4.87 22.11
CA SER A 230 1.73 5.90 21.53
C SER A 230 2.46 6.73 20.45
N SER A 231 1.84 6.85 19.28
CA SER A 231 2.35 7.64 18.16
C SER A 231 2.05 9.14 18.32
N LEU A 232 1.00 9.48 19.05
CA LEU A 232 0.53 10.87 19.17
C LEU A 232 1.62 11.87 19.58
N PRO A 233 2.43 11.66 20.64
CA PRO A 233 3.48 12.59 21.03
C PRO A 233 4.67 12.62 20.06
N ARG A 234 4.74 11.67 19.15
CA ARG A 234 5.86 11.45 18.23
C ARG A 234 5.57 11.89 16.79
N LEU A 235 4.37 12.33 16.47
CA LEU A 235 3.99 12.73 15.10
C LEU A 235 4.95 13.77 14.49
N HIS A 236 5.53 14.64 15.33
CA HIS A 236 6.50 15.66 14.89
C HIS A 236 7.84 15.08 14.38
N GLU A 237 8.12 13.80 14.62
CA GLU A 237 9.30 13.09 14.11
C GLU A 237 9.12 12.67 12.64
N ILE A 238 7.90 12.72 12.09
CA ILE A 238 7.60 12.41 10.70
C ILE A 238 7.92 13.60 9.83
N HIS A 239 8.87 13.44 8.90
CA HIS A 239 9.34 14.52 8.03
C HIS A 239 9.01 14.29 6.54
N VAL A 240 8.56 13.09 6.18
CA VAL A 240 8.17 12.79 4.79
C VAL A 240 6.93 13.58 4.36
N PRO A 241 6.80 13.94 3.09
CA PRO A 241 5.60 14.57 2.57
C PRO A 241 4.36 13.76 2.95
N THR A 242 3.37 14.41 3.57
CA THR A 242 2.19 13.73 4.11
C THR A 242 0.91 14.39 3.62
N LEU A 243 0.05 13.63 2.94
CA LEU A 243 -1.30 14.02 2.57
C LEU A 243 -2.30 13.40 3.55
N ILE A 244 -3.19 14.24 4.09
CA ILE A 244 -4.25 13.82 5.00
C ILE A 244 -5.57 14.00 4.28
N LEU A 245 -6.33 12.93 4.06
CA LEU A 245 -7.64 12.94 3.44
C LEU A 245 -8.70 12.60 4.47
N VAL A 246 -9.77 13.38 4.54
CA VAL A 246 -10.92 13.11 5.39
C VAL A 246 -12.21 13.44 4.62
N GLY A 247 -13.20 12.56 4.67
CA GLY A 247 -14.52 12.84 4.08
C GLY A 247 -15.29 13.83 4.94
N ASP A 248 -16.05 14.76 4.34
CA ASP A 248 -16.84 15.74 5.10
C ASP A 248 -17.96 15.08 5.93
N ALA A 249 -18.42 13.90 5.51
CA ALA A 249 -19.41 13.10 6.22
C ALA A 249 -18.78 12.06 7.20
N ASP A 250 -17.45 12.03 7.37
CA ASP A 250 -16.79 11.13 8.30
C ASP A 250 -17.13 11.47 9.76
N ILE A 251 -16.88 10.52 10.68
CA ILE A 251 -17.16 10.69 12.10
C ILE A 251 -16.30 11.83 12.70
N PRO A 252 -16.87 12.67 13.61
CA PRO A 252 -16.16 13.82 14.19
C PRO A 252 -14.80 13.48 14.82
N ASP A 253 -14.64 12.28 15.36
CA ASP A 253 -13.38 11.82 15.94
C ASP A 253 -12.24 11.75 14.91
N VAL A 254 -12.54 11.30 13.69
CA VAL A 254 -11.57 11.24 12.59
C VAL A 254 -11.19 12.64 12.13
N HIS A 255 -12.14 13.59 12.06
CA HIS A 255 -11.84 14.99 11.79
C HIS A 255 -10.90 15.62 12.84
N ALA A 256 -11.14 15.31 14.13
CA ALA A 256 -10.28 15.79 15.22
C ALA A 256 -8.86 15.21 15.11
N GLN A 257 -8.73 13.92 14.81
CA GLN A 257 -7.45 13.26 14.63
C GLN A 257 -6.72 13.77 13.38
N ALA A 258 -7.43 13.98 12.26
CA ALA A 258 -6.86 14.59 11.06
C ALA A 258 -6.29 16.00 11.34
N GLY A 259 -6.97 16.80 12.17
CA GLY A 259 -6.47 18.09 12.62
C GLY A 259 -5.22 17.99 13.50
N ALA A 260 -5.18 17.00 14.40
CA ALA A 260 -4.01 16.74 15.23
C ALA A 260 -2.79 16.29 14.39
N ILE A 261 -3.00 15.42 13.41
CA ILE A 261 -1.95 14.99 12.48
C ILE A 261 -1.40 16.19 11.70
N GLU A 262 -2.28 17.01 11.09
CA GLU A 262 -1.91 18.20 10.33
C GLU A 262 -1.09 19.20 11.15
N THR A 263 -1.46 19.37 12.42
CA THR A 263 -0.76 20.31 13.31
C THR A 263 0.61 19.79 13.72
N ALA A 264 0.77 18.48 13.85
CA ALA A 264 1.98 17.88 14.42
C ALA A 264 3.02 17.46 13.36
N ILE A 265 2.60 17.02 12.17
CA ILE A 265 3.52 16.64 11.09
C ILE A 265 3.91 17.87 10.28
N PRO A 266 5.19 18.30 10.29
CA PRO A 266 5.61 19.59 9.70
C PRO A 266 5.36 19.70 8.20
N ASN A 267 5.55 18.59 7.45
CA ASN A 267 5.39 18.55 5.99
C ASN A 267 4.07 17.85 5.61
N SER A 268 2.96 18.34 6.16
CA SER A 268 1.65 17.79 5.89
C SER A 268 0.66 18.81 5.33
N ARG A 269 -0.31 18.33 4.58
CA ARG A 269 -1.49 19.08 4.17
C ARG A 269 -2.73 18.23 4.27
N ARG A 270 -3.84 18.85 4.68
CA ARG A 270 -5.13 18.19 4.76
C ARG A 270 -6.07 18.65 3.64
N ILE A 271 -6.81 17.71 3.10
CA ILE A 271 -7.93 17.93 2.18
C ILE A 271 -9.18 17.29 2.77
N VAL A 272 -10.25 18.07 2.85
CA VAL A 272 -11.59 17.56 3.18
C VAL A 272 -12.30 17.30 1.86
N VAL A 273 -12.66 16.05 1.61
CA VAL A 273 -13.35 15.63 0.38
C VAL A 273 -14.86 15.68 0.62
N SER A 274 -15.57 16.40 -0.24
CA SER A 274 -17.02 16.60 -0.08
C SER A 274 -17.83 15.37 -0.48
N ASP A 275 -19.00 15.21 0.15
CA ASP A 275 -19.99 14.15 -0.12
C ASP A 275 -19.38 12.75 -0.04
N VAL A 276 -18.52 12.48 0.91
CA VAL A 276 -18.00 11.15 1.19
C VAL A 276 -17.82 10.93 2.69
N GLY A 277 -17.94 9.69 3.11
CA GLY A 277 -17.63 9.25 4.46
C GLY A 277 -16.18 8.77 4.59
N HIS A 278 -16.00 7.75 5.40
CA HIS A 278 -14.71 7.19 5.79
C HIS A 278 -13.99 6.45 4.65
N LEU A 279 -14.76 5.73 3.79
CA LEU A 279 -14.22 4.90 2.70
C LEU A 279 -14.36 5.60 1.34
N MET A 280 -13.83 6.82 1.25
CA MET A 280 -13.95 7.68 0.07
C MET A 280 -13.47 7.04 -1.25
N TYR A 281 -12.51 6.13 -1.19
CA TYR A 281 -11.99 5.40 -2.36
C TYR A 281 -12.95 4.34 -2.91
N ILE A 282 -14.04 4.02 -2.17
CA ILE A 282 -15.18 3.24 -2.68
C ILE A 282 -16.29 4.18 -3.18
N GLU A 283 -16.47 5.32 -2.53
CA GLU A 283 -17.55 6.26 -2.82
C GLU A 283 -17.27 7.10 -4.07
N LYS A 284 -16.05 7.65 -4.16
CA LYS A 284 -15.58 8.49 -5.28
C LYS A 284 -14.18 8.06 -5.74
N PRO A 285 -14.01 6.86 -6.32
CA PRO A 285 -12.71 6.31 -6.68
C PRO A 285 -11.91 7.19 -7.65
N GLU A 286 -12.54 7.84 -8.62
CA GLU A 286 -11.87 8.70 -9.59
C GLU A 286 -11.34 9.99 -8.96
N GLU A 287 -12.12 10.61 -8.06
CA GLU A 287 -11.68 11.80 -7.32
C GLU A 287 -10.53 11.45 -6.38
N PHE A 288 -10.66 10.34 -5.65
CA PHE A 288 -9.58 9.81 -4.80
C PHE A 288 -8.30 9.57 -5.59
N LEU A 289 -8.37 8.89 -6.73
CA LEU A 289 -7.23 8.64 -7.61
C LEU A 289 -6.57 9.95 -8.05
N THR A 290 -7.36 10.92 -8.50
CA THR A 290 -6.86 12.23 -8.95
C THR A 290 -6.07 12.93 -7.84
N ILE A 291 -6.61 12.98 -6.63
CA ILE A 291 -5.96 13.65 -5.50
C ILE A 291 -4.67 12.94 -5.10
N VAL A 292 -4.73 11.61 -5.00
CA VAL A 292 -3.60 10.80 -4.52
C VAL A 292 -2.47 10.77 -5.54
N THR A 293 -2.75 10.48 -6.82
CA THR A 293 -1.71 10.41 -7.85
C THR A 293 -1.03 11.77 -8.04
N GLN A 294 -1.81 12.86 -8.07
CA GLN A 294 -1.25 14.21 -8.14
C GLN A 294 -0.30 14.51 -6.97
N PHE A 295 -0.66 14.11 -5.75
CA PHE A 295 0.21 14.30 -4.58
C PHE A 295 1.49 13.49 -4.69
N LEU A 296 1.38 12.21 -5.03
CA LEU A 296 2.52 11.32 -5.14
C LEU A 296 3.49 11.75 -6.24
N GLU A 297 2.99 12.24 -7.37
CA GLU A 297 3.81 12.71 -8.48
C GLU A 297 4.58 14.00 -8.17
N VAL A 298 3.92 15.01 -7.59
CA VAL A 298 4.55 16.30 -7.29
C VAL A 298 5.76 16.13 -6.38
N ASN A 299 5.65 15.28 -5.37
CA ASN A 299 6.71 15.09 -4.39
C ASN A 299 7.85 14.15 -4.89
N ARG A 300 7.69 13.47 -6.03
CA ARG A 300 8.78 12.74 -6.71
C ARG A 300 9.89 13.65 -7.22
N PHE A 301 9.52 14.84 -7.70
CA PHE A 301 10.45 15.77 -8.35
C PHE A 301 11.23 16.62 -7.34
N GLU A 302 10.74 16.80 -6.13
CA GLU A 302 11.40 17.61 -5.11
C GLU A 302 12.58 16.89 -4.43
N GLU A 303 12.66 15.57 -4.45
CA GLU A 303 13.74 14.78 -3.84
C GLU A 303 14.96 14.53 -4.75
N GLN A 304 15.03 15.05 -5.98
CA GLN A 304 16.26 15.00 -6.78
C GLN A 304 17.10 16.28 -6.55
N PRO A 305 18.00 16.33 -5.54
CA PRO A 305 19.05 17.33 -5.56
C PRO A 305 19.86 17.05 -6.82
N ALA A 306 20.07 18.11 -7.62
CA ALA A 306 20.90 18.06 -8.82
C ALA A 306 22.15 17.22 -8.52
N ARG A 307 22.30 16.09 -9.21
CA ARG A 307 23.56 15.35 -9.21
C ARG A 307 24.59 16.31 -9.75
N VAL A 308 25.37 16.89 -8.85
CA VAL A 308 26.56 17.68 -9.21
C VAL A 308 27.44 16.70 -9.96
N GLN A 309 27.69 17.02 -11.24
CA GLN A 309 28.60 16.32 -12.13
C GLN A 309 30.05 16.49 -11.68
#